data_9b732cca841e630048e25055c53ed9cf
#
_entry.id   9b732cca841e630048e25055c53ed9cf
#
_cell.length_a   1.000
_cell.length_b   1.000
_cell.length_c   1.000
_cell.angle_alpha   90.00
_cell.angle_beta   90.00
_cell.angle_gamma   90.00
#
_symmetry.space_group_name_H-M   'P 1'
#
loop_
_entity.id
_entity.type
_entity.pdbx_description
1 polymer ?
#
loop_
_entity_poly.entity_id
_entity_poly.type
_entity_poly.pdbx_seq_one_letter_code
_entity_poly.pdbx_strand_id
1 'polypeptide(L)'
;MIPTLEWTSAGVNFLDQTKLPLEETYVLATDYKQVATVIRDMIVRGAMAIGVSGAMGVALGIERSKATTLPQLNAEVAEICAHLAATRPTAVNLFWGIAQVRDLFNELAAKNTPIPEIKAAVVALGLRLYDEDIANCKQLGAFGAELLPQQGTVLTHCNAGALAACGYGSALGVIRAAVERGHKIDVLADETRPYLQGARLTAWELMQDGIPTTVLCDNMSAALMAQGRVQAVIVGADRIAANGDTANKIGTYGLSILAKEHGIPFYVAAPFNTIDLETATGAGIPIEQRDPREVTHSNGKQMTPDGVGIENPAFDVTPAKYIAAIITERGVLRAPFTESIRTMAASEELAAAAS
;
A
#
# COMPACT_ATOMS: atom_id res chain seq x y z
N MET A 1 -6.87 3.86 -16.00
CA MET A 1 -6.43 3.98 -14.58
C MET A 1 -7.67 4.19 -13.74
N ILE A 2 -7.84 3.42 -12.67
CA ILE A 2 -9.03 3.50 -11.80
C ILE A 2 -8.66 4.34 -10.59
N PRO A 3 -9.31 5.49 -10.35
CA PRO A 3 -9.05 6.29 -9.17
C PRO A 3 -9.56 5.55 -7.92
N THR A 4 -8.66 5.22 -7.00
CA THR A 4 -9.00 4.59 -5.71
C THR A 4 -9.68 5.57 -4.77
N LEU A 5 -9.25 6.82 -4.82
CA LEU A 5 -9.81 7.97 -4.10
C LEU A 5 -9.66 9.24 -4.93
N GLU A 6 -10.52 10.22 -4.71
CA GLU A 6 -10.52 11.47 -5.45
C GLU A 6 -11.04 12.61 -4.56
N TRP A 7 -10.32 13.73 -4.52
CA TRP A 7 -10.80 14.94 -3.88
C TRP A 7 -11.81 15.65 -4.78
N THR A 8 -12.98 15.97 -4.26
CA THR A 8 -14.04 16.73 -4.95
C THR A 8 -14.45 17.95 -4.13
N SER A 9 -15.22 18.85 -4.72
CA SER A 9 -15.80 20.00 -3.99
C SER A 9 -16.74 19.60 -2.85
N ALA A 10 -17.33 18.40 -2.93
CA ALA A 10 -18.24 17.86 -1.92
C ALA A 10 -17.51 17.12 -0.78
N GLY A 11 -16.30 16.62 -1.02
CA GLY A 11 -15.52 15.83 -0.09
C GLY A 11 -14.55 14.89 -0.81
N VAL A 12 -14.16 13.80 -0.18
CA VAL A 12 -13.30 12.78 -0.77
C VAL A 12 -14.14 11.58 -1.18
N ASN A 13 -14.09 11.23 -2.46
CA ASN A 13 -14.78 10.09 -3.03
C ASN A 13 -13.86 8.85 -3.00
N PHE A 14 -14.36 7.69 -2.59
CA PHE A 14 -13.60 6.45 -2.45
C PHE A 14 -14.28 5.31 -3.19
N LEU A 15 -13.53 4.54 -3.96
CA LEU A 15 -13.99 3.26 -4.51
C LEU A 15 -14.17 2.26 -3.37
N ASP A 16 -15.36 1.73 -3.22
CA ASP A 16 -15.66 0.72 -2.18
C ASP A 16 -15.09 -0.66 -2.54
N GLN A 17 -13.87 -0.91 -2.08
CA GLN A 17 -13.16 -2.16 -2.35
C GLN A 17 -13.78 -3.38 -1.63
N THR A 18 -14.67 -3.17 -0.65
CA THR A 18 -15.36 -4.27 0.05
C THR A 18 -16.36 -4.96 -0.85
N LYS A 19 -16.88 -4.26 -1.86
CA LYS A 19 -17.87 -4.75 -2.81
C LYS A 19 -17.28 -5.32 -4.10
N LEU A 20 -16.02 -5.01 -4.39
CA LEU A 20 -15.32 -5.58 -5.53
C LEU A 20 -15.13 -7.11 -5.35
N PRO A 21 -15.17 -7.89 -6.44
CA PRO A 21 -15.32 -7.50 -7.86
C PRO A 21 -16.77 -7.39 -8.35
N LEU A 22 -17.76 -7.66 -7.49
CA LEU A 22 -19.15 -7.83 -7.92
C LEU A 22 -19.86 -6.51 -8.19
N GLU A 23 -19.52 -5.47 -7.45
CA GLU A 23 -20.13 -4.15 -7.57
C GLU A 23 -19.03 -3.09 -7.54
N GLU A 24 -19.03 -2.19 -8.53
CA GLU A 24 -18.20 -0.99 -8.55
C GLU A 24 -19.03 0.18 -8.03
N THR A 25 -18.83 0.52 -6.76
CA THR A 25 -19.54 1.59 -6.08
C THR A 25 -18.58 2.54 -5.38
N TYR A 26 -19.03 3.77 -5.17
CA TYR A 26 -18.22 4.82 -4.55
C TYR A 26 -18.89 5.35 -3.29
N VAL A 27 -18.06 5.71 -2.30
CA VAL A 27 -18.49 6.32 -1.03
C VAL A 27 -17.91 7.73 -0.98
N LEU A 28 -18.80 8.73 -0.94
CA LEU A 28 -18.41 10.12 -0.75
C LEU A 28 -18.32 10.42 0.76
N ALA A 29 -17.13 10.70 1.25
CA ALA A 29 -16.88 11.19 2.61
C ALA A 29 -16.88 12.72 2.62
N THR A 30 -17.86 13.35 3.30
CA THR A 30 -18.03 14.79 3.36
C THR A 30 -17.39 15.44 4.59
N ASP A 31 -16.90 14.63 5.52
CA ASP A 31 -16.17 15.03 6.71
C ASP A 31 -15.10 13.99 7.10
N TYR A 32 -14.20 14.37 8.01
CA TYR A 32 -13.09 13.50 8.46
C TYR A 32 -13.55 12.24 9.20
N LYS A 33 -14.74 12.24 9.84
CA LYS A 33 -15.27 11.06 10.56
C LYS A 33 -15.71 9.99 9.56
N GLN A 34 -16.26 10.40 8.43
CA GLN A 34 -16.60 9.49 7.34
C GLN A 34 -15.32 8.94 6.68
N VAL A 35 -14.27 9.76 6.49
CA VAL A 35 -12.95 9.27 6.05
C VAL A 35 -12.39 8.24 7.03
N ALA A 36 -12.50 8.49 8.34
CA ALA A 36 -12.10 7.53 9.36
C ALA A 36 -12.87 6.20 9.25
N THR A 37 -14.18 6.26 8.99
CA THR A 37 -15.01 5.07 8.74
C THR A 37 -14.55 4.30 7.50
N VAL A 38 -14.29 5.01 6.40
CA VAL A 38 -13.77 4.42 5.14
C VAL A 38 -12.47 3.65 5.37
N ILE A 39 -11.54 4.20 6.17
CA ILE A 39 -10.27 3.55 6.49
C ILE A 39 -10.48 2.35 7.43
N ARG A 40 -11.25 2.52 8.51
CA ARG A 40 -11.51 1.48 9.50
C ARG A 40 -12.20 0.27 8.91
N ASP A 41 -13.21 0.50 8.08
CA ASP A 41 -14.07 -0.55 7.52
C ASP A 41 -13.48 -1.12 6.20
N MET A 42 -12.23 -0.75 5.87
CA MET A 42 -11.48 -1.22 4.70
C MET A 42 -12.17 -0.95 3.36
N ILE A 43 -13.00 0.07 3.28
CA ILE A 43 -13.53 0.60 2.02
C ILE A 43 -12.35 1.05 1.15
N VAL A 44 -11.36 1.71 1.78
CA VAL A 44 -10.01 1.91 1.24
C VAL A 44 -8.99 1.10 2.06
N ARG A 45 -8.00 0.46 1.42
CA ARG A 45 -6.95 -0.35 2.05
C ARG A 45 -5.65 -0.30 1.22
N GLY A 46 -4.53 -0.73 1.83
CA GLY A 46 -3.19 -0.66 1.25
C GLY A 46 -2.41 0.52 1.80
N ALA A 47 -1.11 0.33 2.02
CA ALA A 47 -0.26 1.26 2.74
C ALA A 47 -0.31 2.69 2.15
N MET A 48 -0.13 2.83 0.85
CA MET A 48 -0.10 4.11 0.14
C MET A 48 -1.48 4.79 0.16
N ALA A 49 -2.54 4.07 -0.25
CA ALA A 49 -3.90 4.61 -0.29
C ALA A 49 -4.36 5.08 1.10
N ILE A 50 -4.04 4.33 2.17
CA ILE A 50 -4.38 4.72 3.55
C ILE A 50 -3.61 5.98 3.97
N GLY A 51 -2.35 6.11 3.58
CA GLY A 51 -1.54 7.29 3.89
C GLY A 51 -2.14 8.57 3.30
N VAL A 52 -2.44 8.56 2.00
CA VAL A 52 -3.06 9.69 1.32
C VAL A 52 -4.49 9.94 1.83
N SER A 53 -5.27 8.87 2.12
CA SER A 53 -6.59 9.00 2.74
C SER A 53 -6.53 9.70 4.10
N GLY A 54 -5.52 9.36 4.93
CA GLY A 54 -5.29 10.01 6.21
C GLY A 54 -4.96 11.50 6.05
N ALA A 55 -4.06 11.84 5.12
CA ALA A 55 -3.73 13.22 4.79
C ALA A 55 -4.95 14.01 4.30
N MET A 56 -5.70 13.46 3.35
CA MET A 56 -6.94 14.08 2.85
C MET A 56 -8.01 14.19 3.94
N GLY A 57 -8.09 13.23 4.87
CA GLY A 57 -9.01 13.27 6.00
C GLY A 57 -8.70 14.42 6.95
N VAL A 58 -7.42 14.66 7.29
CA VAL A 58 -7.01 15.83 8.09
C VAL A 58 -7.29 17.12 7.34
N ALA A 59 -6.92 17.21 6.05
CA ALA A 59 -7.16 18.38 5.23
C ALA A 59 -8.65 18.71 5.11
N LEU A 60 -9.50 17.70 4.90
CA LEU A 60 -10.96 17.87 4.84
C LEU A 60 -11.53 18.35 6.17
N GLY A 61 -11.06 17.82 7.29
CA GLY A 61 -11.48 18.27 8.61
C GLY A 61 -11.12 19.73 8.86
N ILE A 62 -9.91 20.17 8.49
CA ILE A 62 -9.46 21.56 8.59
C ILE A 62 -10.27 22.46 7.64
N GLU A 63 -10.47 22.02 6.40
CA GLU A 63 -11.23 22.78 5.38
C GLU A 63 -12.67 23.04 5.86
N ARG A 64 -13.33 22.05 6.43
CA ARG A 64 -14.72 22.11 6.94
C ARG A 64 -14.85 22.75 8.33
N SER A 65 -13.76 23.02 9.03
CA SER A 65 -13.77 23.67 10.34
C SER A 65 -14.50 25.02 10.31
N LYS A 66 -15.22 25.30 11.38
CA LYS A 66 -15.88 26.59 11.61
C LYS A 66 -15.11 27.49 12.59
N ALA A 67 -13.91 27.08 12.98
CA ALA A 67 -13.05 27.86 13.88
C ALA A 67 -12.77 29.25 13.30
N THR A 68 -12.88 30.26 14.15
CA THR A 68 -12.60 31.66 13.80
C THR A 68 -11.28 32.16 14.38
N THR A 69 -10.66 31.37 15.27
CA THR A 69 -9.36 31.68 15.88
C THR A 69 -8.40 30.50 15.77
N LEU A 70 -7.10 30.77 15.72
CA LEU A 70 -6.06 29.72 15.67
C LEU A 70 -6.11 28.77 16.88
N PRO A 71 -6.32 29.21 18.15
CA PRO A 71 -6.47 28.29 19.26
C PRO A 71 -7.63 27.30 19.10
N GLN A 72 -8.79 27.75 18.58
CA GLN A 72 -9.92 26.87 18.29
C GLN A 72 -9.56 25.86 17.20
N LEU A 73 -8.98 26.32 16.08
CA LEU A 73 -8.57 25.44 14.98
C LEU A 73 -7.53 24.43 15.43
N ASN A 74 -6.57 24.83 16.27
CA ASN A 74 -5.54 23.91 16.80
C ASN A 74 -6.15 22.78 17.65
N ALA A 75 -7.16 23.09 18.48
CA ALA A 75 -7.86 22.06 19.24
C ALA A 75 -8.62 21.06 18.35
N GLU A 76 -9.29 21.56 17.30
CA GLU A 76 -9.97 20.72 16.32
C GLU A 76 -8.99 19.85 15.54
N VAL A 77 -7.85 20.37 15.11
CA VAL A 77 -6.82 19.60 14.39
C VAL A 77 -6.28 18.47 15.26
N ALA A 78 -6.06 18.70 16.55
CA ALA A 78 -5.62 17.66 17.48
C ALA A 78 -6.67 16.53 17.56
N GLU A 79 -7.97 16.87 17.65
CA GLU A 79 -9.08 15.90 17.65
C GLU A 79 -9.14 15.10 16.35
N ILE A 80 -9.07 15.79 15.20
CA ILE A 80 -9.12 15.19 13.86
C ILE A 80 -7.99 14.17 13.71
N CYS A 81 -6.76 14.56 14.03
CA CYS A 81 -5.60 13.69 13.93
C CYS A 81 -5.72 12.45 14.83
N ALA A 82 -6.14 12.63 16.09
CA ALA A 82 -6.34 11.53 17.03
C ALA A 82 -7.43 10.56 16.54
N HIS A 83 -8.53 11.08 16.01
CA HIS A 83 -9.65 10.27 15.51
C HIS A 83 -9.24 9.41 14.32
N LEU A 84 -8.54 9.97 13.34
CA LEU A 84 -8.03 9.24 12.18
C LEU A 84 -6.97 8.21 12.57
N ALA A 85 -6.02 8.57 13.44
CA ALA A 85 -4.96 7.67 13.92
C ALA A 85 -5.51 6.42 14.63
N ALA A 86 -6.64 6.55 15.34
CA ALA A 86 -7.28 5.44 16.06
C ALA A 86 -7.92 4.38 15.14
N THR A 87 -8.10 4.68 13.85
CA THR A 87 -8.77 3.76 12.91
C THR A 87 -7.97 2.50 12.62
N ARG A 88 -6.63 2.62 12.45
CA ARG A 88 -5.71 1.51 12.21
C ARG A 88 -4.35 1.75 12.88
N PRO A 89 -4.21 1.41 14.16
CA PRO A 89 -3.03 1.75 14.97
C PRO A 89 -1.71 1.15 14.49
N THR A 90 -1.74 0.12 13.64
CA THR A 90 -0.54 -0.56 13.10
C THR A 90 -0.13 -0.04 11.71
N ALA A 91 -0.95 0.79 11.07
CA ALA A 91 -0.73 1.27 9.70
C ALA A 91 0.22 2.48 9.68
N VAL A 92 1.53 2.25 9.52
CA VAL A 92 2.58 3.30 9.55
C VAL A 92 2.28 4.45 8.59
N ASN A 93 1.88 4.14 7.37
CA ASN A 93 1.59 5.15 6.34
C ASN A 93 0.40 6.06 6.72
N LEU A 94 -0.57 5.58 7.53
CA LEU A 94 -1.63 6.42 8.05
C LEU A 94 -1.06 7.54 8.93
N PHE A 95 -0.16 7.18 9.86
CA PHE A 95 0.49 8.15 10.73
C PHE A 95 1.37 9.12 9.94
N TRP A 96 2.09 8.63 8.93
CA TRP A 96 2.84 9.47 8.02
C TRP A 96 1.96 10.50 7.32
N GLY A 97 0.85 10.07 6.71
CA GLY A 97 -0.07 10.98 6.01
C GLY A 97 -0.69 12.03 6.92
N ILE A 98 -1.13 11.63 8.13
CA ILE A 98 -1.63 12.54 9.16
C ILE A 98 -0.55 13.56 9.54
N ALA A 99 0.69 13.11 9.75
CA ALA A 99 1.81 13.96 10.14
C ALA A 99 2.12 15.02 9.08
N GLN A 100 2.12 14.67 7.79
CA GLN A 100 2.38 15.62 6.70
C GLN A 100 1.47 16.87 6.80
N VAL A 101 0.18 16.68 6.98
CA VAL A 101 -0.79 17.78 7.04
C VAL A 101 -0.74 18.49 8.40
N ARG A 102 -0.60 17.75 9.49
CA ARG A 102 -0.46 18.32 10.85
C ARG A 102 0.77 19.22 10.94
N ASP A 103 1.89 18.79 10.42
CA ASP A 103 3.16 19.51 10.56
C ASP A 103 3.15 20.79 9.70
N LEU A 104 2.57 20.75 8.50
CA LEU A 104 2.30 21.96 7.71
C LEU A 104 1.37 22.92 8.46
N PHE A 105 0.27 22.40 9.04
CA PHE A 105 -0.63 23.20 9.87
C PHE A 105 0.11 23.89 11.01
N ASN A 106 0.94 23.16 11.76
CA ASN A 106 1.71 23.66 12.88
C ASN A 106 2.69 24.76 12.45
N GLU A 107 3.37 24.57 11.31
CA GLU A 107 4.28 25.59 10.73
C GLU A 107 3.54 26.89 10.41
N LEU A 108 2.40 26.80 9.71
CA LEU A 108 1.60 27.95 9.31
C LEU A 108 0.95 28.66 10.51
N ALA A 109 0.46 27.89 11.50
CA ALA A 109 -0.10 28.43 12.72
C ALA A 109 0.96 29.19 13.56
N ALA A 110 2.19 28.66 13.64
CA ALA A 110 3.30 29.35 14.32
C ALA A 110 3.67 30.68 13.67
N LYS A 111 3.46 30.81 12.35
CA LYS A 111 3.63 32.06 11.59
C LYS A 111 2.44 33.01 11.68
N ASN A 112 1.39 32.68 12.45
CA ASN A 112 0.12 33.38 12.52
C ASN A 112 -0.55 33.58 11.14
N THR A 113 -0.40 32.60 10.24
CA THR A 113 -1.04 32.62 8.91
C THR A 113 -2.56 32.69 9.05
N PRO A 114 -3.26 33.48 8.22
CA PRO A 114 -4.72 33.55 8.25
C PRO A 114 -5.39 32.18 8.02
N ILE A 115 -6.44 31.87 8.76
CA ILE A 115 -7.16 30.58 8.66
C ILE A 115 -7.55 30.20 7.23
N PRO A 116 -8.08 31.10 6.39
CA PRO A 116 -8.39 30.77 5.00
C PRO A 116 -7.18 30.30 4.19
N GLU A 117 -6.01 30.89 4.42
CA GLU A 117 -4.76 30.50 3.75
C GLU A 117 -4.26 29.15 4.25
N ILE A 118 -4.36 28.89 5.56
CA ILE A 118 -4.06 27.56 6.14
C ILE A 118 -4.93 26.48 5.48
N LYS A 119 -6.24 26.71 5.39
CA LYS A 119 -7.18 25.78 4.74
C LYS A 119 -6.80 25.49 3.30
N ALA A 120 -6.50 26.51 2.53
CA ALA A 120 -6.06 26.35 1.15
C ALA A 120 -4.74 25.55 1.04
N ALA A 121 -3.78 25.83 1.92
CA ALA A 121 -2.47 25.18 1.91
C ALA A 121 -2.57 23.68 2.26
N VAL A 122 -3.36 23.30 3.26
CA VAL A 122 -3.51 21.88 3.64
C VAL A 122 -4.26 21.07 2.58
N VAL A 123 -5.25 21.66 1.91
CA VAL A 123 -5.93 21.02 0.78
C VAL A 123 -4.93 20.82 -0.39
N ALA A 124 -4.17 21.86 -0.72
CA ALA A 124 -3.15 21.77 -1.76
C ALA A 124 -2.09 20.70 -1.45
N LEU A 125 -1.71 20.53 -0.17
CA LEU A 125 -0.82 19.45 0.24
C LEU A 125 -1.48 18.07 0.02
N GLY A 126 -2.73 17.87 0.41
CA GLY A 126 -3.44 16.61 0.20
C GLY A 126 -3.51 16.21 -1.28
N LEU A 127 -3.79 17.17 -2.17
CA LEU A 127 -3.80 16.96 -3.62
C LEU A 127 -2.39 16.63 -4.16
N ARG A 128 -1.36 17.35 -3.70
CA ARG A 128 0.02 17.08 -4.08
C ARG A 128 0.46 15.67 -3.66
N LEU A 129 0.16 15.22 -2.45
CA LEU A 129 0.48 13.87 -1.99
C LEU A 129 -0.18 12.78 -2.84
N TYR A 130 -1.39 13.03 -3.33
CA TYR A 130 -2.07 12.13 -4.27
C TYR A 130 -1.31 12.04 -5.62
N ASP A 131 -0.94 13.18 -6.18
CA ASP A 131 -0.21 13.24 -7.47
C ASP A 131 1.20 12.64 -7.33
N GLU A 132 1.88 12.90 -6.21
CA GLU A 132 3.19 12.34 -5.90
C GLU A 132 3.14 10.81 -5.76
N ASP A 133 2.10 10.25 -5.12
CA ASP A 133 1.93 8.81 -5.03
C ASP A 133 1.83 8.15 -6.41
N ILE A 134 1.05 8.72 -7.31
CA ILE A 134 0.92 8.24 -8.69
C ILE A 134 2.25 8.35 -9.44
N ALA A 135 2.94 9.48 -9.31
CA ALA A 135 4.23 9.70 -9.96
C ALA A 135 5.30 8.72 -9.45
N ASN A 136 5.38 8.52 -8.13
CA ASN A 136 6.29 7.60 -7.49
C ASN A 136 6.01 6.15 -7.91
N CYS A 137 4.74 5.73 -7.95
CA CYS A 137 4.35 4.42 -8.44
C CYS A 137 4.75 4.19 -9.91
N LYS A 138 4.59 5.18 -10.78
CA LYS A 138 5.02 5.10 -12.18
C LYS A 138 6.54 5.00 -12.30
N GLN A 139 7.29 5.78 -11.52
CA GLN A 139 8.75 5.75 -11.53
C GLN A 139 9.28 4.41 -11.00
N LEU A 140 8.73 3.91 -9.90
CA LEU A 140 8.99 2.57 -9.38
C LEU A 140 8.68 1.50 -10.43
N GLY A 141 7.52 1.61 -11.10
CA GLY A 141 7.14 0.74 -12.20
C GLY A 141 8.18 0.74 -13.32
N ALA A 142 8.68 1.91 -13.69
CA ALA A 142 9.69 2.06 -14.73
C ALA A 142 11.01 1.33 -14.40
N PHE A 143 11.50 1.44 -13.16
CA PHE A 143 12.68 0.71 -12.70
C PHE A 143 12.46 -0.80 -12.63
N GLY A 144 11.28 -1.20 -12.12
CA GLY A 144 10.98 -2.62 -11.94
C GLY A 144 10.71 -3.35 -13.25
N ALA A 145 10.17 -2.69 -14.26
CA ALA A 145 9.89 -3.29 -15.56
C ALA A 145 11.12 -3.90 -16.23
N GLU A 146 12.30 -3.33 -15.97
CA GLU A 146 13.58 -3.83 -16.51
C GLU A 146 14.00 -5.19 -15.90
N LEU A 147 13.42 -5.55 -14.76
CA LEU A 147 13.71 -6.82 -14.08
C LEU A 147 12.77 -7.95 -14.50
N LEU A 148 11.63 -7.60 -15.09
CA LEU A 148 10.65 -8.59 -15.54
C LEU A 148 11.03 -9.17 -16.92
N PRO A 149 10.65 -10.41 -17.22
CA PRO A 149 10.93 -11.03 -18.51
C PRO A 149 10.21 -10.27 -19.63
N GLN A 150 10.81 -10.27 -20.84
CA GLN A 150 10.18 -9.72 -22.03
C GLN A 150 8.93 -10.50 -22.45
N GLN A 151 8.90 -11.78 -22.14
CA GLN A 151 7.76 -12.68 -22.33
C GLN A 151 7.77 -13.73 -21.25
N GLY A 152 6.61 -13.97 -20.63
CA GLY A 152 6.47 -15.02 -19.61
C GLY A 152 5.38 -14.73 -18.60
N THR A 153 5.36 -15.54 -17.55
CA THR A 153 4.36 -15.47 -16.51
C THR A 153 4.98 -14.94 -15.22
N VAL A 154 4.36 -13.92 -14.65
CA VAL A 154 4.73 -13.32 -13.36
C VAL A 154 3.69 -13.72 -12.33
N LEU A 155 4.14 -14.22 -11.17
CA LEU A 155 3.26 -14.55 -10.05
C LEU A 155 3.27 -13.41 -9.05
N THR A 156 2.08 -13.07 -8.53
CA THR A 156 1.91 -12.06 -7.49
C THR A 156 1.02 -12.56 -6.35
N HIS A 157 1.17 -11.95 -5.18
CA HIS A 157 0.43 -12.28 -3.97
C HIS A 157 -0.16 -11.02 -3.34
N CYS A 158 -1.35 -11.10 -2.78
CA CYS A 158 -2.11 -9.97 -2.26
C CYS A 158 -2.53 -8.97 -3.36
N ASN A 159 -2.70 -7.72 -2.98
CA ASN A 159 -2.97 -6.63 -3.91
C ASN A 159 -2.08 -5.43 -3.57
N ALA A 160 -1.07 -5.20 -4.39
CA ALA A 160 -0.20 -4.04 -4.37
C ALA A 160 -0.29 -3.27 -5.70
N GLY A 161 -1.53 -3.05 -6.13
CA GLY A 161 -1.89 -2.36 -7.35
C GLY A 161 -2.48 -0.98 -7.13
N ALA A 162 -3.21 -0.49 -8.13
CA ALA A 162 -3.90 0.79 -8.11
C ALA A 162 -4.81 0.95 -6.90
N LEU A 163 -5.51 -0.13 -6.50
CA LEU A 163 -6.40 -0.16 -5.35
C LEU A 163 -5.69 -0.05 -3.99
N ALA A 164 -4.39 -0.31 -3.94
CA ALA A 164 -3.57 -0.14 -2.74
C ALA A 164 -2.81 1.20 -2.69
N ALA A 165 -2.94 1.99 -3.74
CA ALA A 165 -2.32 3.29 -3.97
C ALA A 165 -3.39 4.28 -4.46
N CYS A 166 -2.95 5.41 -5.05
CA CYS A 166 -3.88 6.41 -5.58
C CYS A 166 -4.27 6.18 -7.05
N GLY A 167 -3.76 5.12 -7.72
CA GLY A 167 -4.17 4.87 -9.10
C GLY A 167 -3.25 4.02 -9.98
N TYR A 168 -1.98 3.76 -9.61
CA TYR A 168 -1.05 2.97 -10.45
C TYR A 168 -0.55 1.70 -9.74
N GLY A 169 -0.16 1.83 -8.47
CA GLY A 169 0.30 0.73 -7.64
C GLY A 169 1.81 0.45 -7.74
N SER A 170 2.30 -0.38 -6.81
CA SER A 170 3.72 -0.77 -6.74
C SER A 170 3.99 -2.07 -7.51
N ALA A 171 3.73 -3.25 -6.95
CA ALA A 171 4.01 -4.51 -7.64
C ALA A 171 3.24 -4.66 -8.95
N LEU A 172 1.94 -4.35 -8.95
CA LEU A 172 1.16 -4.36 -10.20
C LEU A 172 1.51 -3.17 -11.09
N GLY A 173 2.02 -2.06 -10.53
CA GLY A 173 2.60 -0.95 -11.28
C GLY A 173 3.83 -1.36 -12.11
N VAL A 174 4.69 -2.23 -11.55
CA VAL A 174 5.82 -2.81 -12.29
C VAL A 174 5.33 -3.67 -13.46
N ILE A 175 4.30 -4.49 -13.24
CA ILE A 175 3.70 -5.30 -14.31
C ILE A 175 3.09 -4.41 -15.38
N ARG A 176 2.34 -3.36 -15.01
CA ARG A 176 1.79 -2.34 -15.94
C ARG A 176 2.88 -1.70 -16.77
N ALA A 177 3.92 -1.20 -16.12
CA ALA A 177 5.03 -0.56 -16.81
C ALA A 177 5.76 -1.50 -17.78
N ALA A 178 5.88 -2.78 -17.45
CA ALA A 178 6.44 -3.79 -18.37
C ALA A 178 5.52 -3.98 -19.60
N VAL A 179 4.21 -4.14 -19.39
CA VAL A 179 3.24 -4.29 -20.49
C VAL A 179 3.18 -3.03 -21.35
N GLU A 180 3.19 -1.84 -20.76
CA GLU A 180 3.25 -0.55 -21.48
C GLU A 180 4.51 -0.42 -22.35
N ARG A 181 5.62 -1.07 -21.96
CA ARG A 181 6.86 -1.17 -22.75
C ARG A 181 6.84 -2.29 -23.80
N GLY A 182 5.75 -3.01 -23.93
CA GLY A 182 5.55 -4.05 -24.93
C GLY A 182 5.96 -5.46 -24.49
N HIS A 183 6.22 -5.67 -23.19
CA HIS A 183 6.44 -7.02 -22.67
C HIS A 183 5.14 -7.83 -22.78
N LYS A 184 5.26 -9.12 -23.04
CA LYS A 184 4.14 -10.06 -23.12
C LYS A 184 4.07 -10.83 -21.79
N ILE A 185 3.38 -10.25 -20.83
CA ILE A 185 3.27 -10.79 -19.47
C ILE A 185 1.88 -11.37 -19.26
N ASP A 186 1.82 -12.63 -18.84
CA ASP A 186 0.66 -13.23 -18.19
C ASP A 186 0.85 -13.17 -16.67
N VAL A 187 -0.22 -12.97 -15.91
CA VAL A 187 -0.16 -12.90 -14.46
C VAL A 187 -0.84 -14.10 -13.82
N LEU A 188 -0.15 -14.73 -12.87
CA LEU A 188 -0.74 -15.64 -11.90
C LEU A 188 -0.94 -14.86 -10.61
N ALA A 189 -2.17 -14.82 -10.12
CA ALA A 189 -2.53 -14.15 -8.87
C ALA A 189 -2.94 -15.20 -7.83
N ASP A 190 -2.15 -15.33 -6.75
CA ASP A 190 -2.60 -16.08 -5.58
C ASP A 190 -3.90 -15.48 -5.05
N GLU A 191 -4.90 -16.30 -4.71
CA GLU A 191 -6.17 -15.82 -4.16
C GLU A 191 -5.97 -15.00 -2.88
N THR A 192 -4.93 -15.27 -2.13
CA THR A 192 -4.52 -14.60 -0.89
C THR A 192 -5.53 -14.74 0.24
N ARG A 193 -5.62 -15.97 0.80
CA ARG A 193 -6.39 -16.20 2.03
C ARG A 193 -5.81 -15.35 3.19
N PRO A 194 -6.64 -14.97 4.21
CA PRO A 194 -8.08 -15.21 4.32
C PRO A 194 -8.96 -14.18 3.60
N TYR A 195 -8.49 -12.94 3.35
CA TYR A 195 -9.32 -11.82 2.86
C TYR A 195 -9.52 -11.81 1.34
N LEU A 196 -8.80 -12.67 0.60
CA LEU A 196 -8.92 -12.90 -0.84
C LEU A 196 -8.58 -11.65 -1.71
N GLN A 197 -7.60 -10.84 -1.31
CA GLN A 197 -7.21 -9.65 -2.06
C GLN A 197 -6.73 -9.97 -3.48
N GLY A 198 -6.06 -11.10 -3.67
CA GLY A 198 -5.61 -11.53 -5.00
C GLY A 198 -6.77 -11.89 -5.91
N ALA A 199 -7.69 -12.72 -5.43
CA ALA A 199 -8.85 -13.14 -6.20
C ALA A 199 -9.84 -11.99 -6.48
N ARG A 200 -10.07 -11.12 -5.48
CA ARG A 200 -11.09 -10.08 -5.54
C ARG A 200 -10.60 -8.79 -6.19
N LEU A 201 -9.40 -8.36 -5.85
CA LEU A 201 -8.90 -7.03 -6.20
C LEU A 201 -7.83 -7.09 -7.30
N THR A 202 -6.80 -7.93 -7.14
CA THR A 202 -5.71 -8.04 -8.12
C THR A 202 -6.22 -8.53 -9.48
N ALA A 203 -7.03 -9.59 -9.49
CA ALA A 203 -7.61 -10.11 -10.71
C ALA A 203 -8.52 -9.06 -11.38
N TRP A 204 -9.36 -8.38 -10.58
CA TRP A 204 -10.26 -7.36 -11.10
C TRP A 204 -9.50 -6.20 -11.77
N GLU A 205 -8.52 -5.59 -11.10
CA GLU A 205 -7.83 -4.43 -11.65
C GLU A 205 -6.94 -4.77 -12.86
N LEU A 206 -6.27 -5.92 -12.87
CA LEU A 206 -5.47 -6.35 -14.03
C LEU A 206 -6.33 -6.66 -15.25
N MET A 207 -7.51 -7.25 -15.05
CA MET A 207 -8.48 -7.48 -16.12
C MET A 207 -9.02 -6.17 -16.72
N GLN A 208 -9.25 -5.13 -15.88
CA GLN A 208 -9.61 -3.79 -16.36
C GLN A 208 -8.51 -3.17 -17.24
N ASP A 209 -7.25 -3.49 -16.97
CA ASP A 209 -6.11 -3.04 -17.76
C ASP A 209 -5.85 -3.94 -19.02
N GLY A 210 -6.66 -4.99 -19.23
CA GLY A 210 -6.50 -5.94 -20.33
C GLY A 210 -5.28 -6.85 -20.19
N ILE A 211 -4.73 -7.00 -18.98
CA ILE A 211 -3.59 -7.87 -18.69
C ILE A 211 -4.10 -9.29 -18.41
N PRO A 212 -3.66 -10.32 -19.18
CA PRO A 212 -4.08 -11.70 -18.97
C PRO A 212 -3.78 -12.17 -17.56
N THR A 213 -4.80 -12.59 -16.83
CA THR A 213 -4.69 -12.93 -15.40
C THR A 213 -5.39 -14.25 -15.10
N THR A 214 -4.71 -15.12 -14.37
CA THR A 214 -5.25 -16.38 -13.85
C THR A 214 -5.15 -16.39 -12.34
N VAL A 215 -6.27 -16.60 -11.66
CA VAL A 215 -6.31 -16.78 -10.20
C VAL A 215 -6.02 -18.23 -9.85
N LEU A 216 -5.27 -18.46 -8.77
CA LEU A 216 -5.01 -19.78 -8.21
C LEU A 216 -5.16 -19.75 -6.68
N CYS A 217 -5.43 -20.91 -6.09
CA CYS A 217 -5.35 -21.05 -4.64
C CYS A 217 -3.90 -20.93 -4.18
N ASP A 218 -3.67 -20.33 -3.03
CA ASP A 218 -2.32 -20.06 -2.51
C ASP A 218 -1.41 -21.29 -2.48
N ASN A 219 -1.97 -22.48 -2.23
CA ASN A 219 -1.24 -23.74 -2.18
C ASN A 219 -0.89 -24.35 -3.55
N MET A 220 -1.32 -23.73 -4.67
CA MET A 220 -1.02 -24.22 -6.03
C MET A 220 0.29 -23.67 -6.60
N SER A 221 0.83 -22.62 -6.03
CA SER A 221 2.01 -21.89 -6.54
C SER A 221 3.22 -22.81 -6.69
N ALA A 222 3.49 -23.70 -5.72
CA ALA A 222 4.58 -24.67 -5.78
C ALA A 222 4.48 -25.58 -7.01
N ALA A 223 3.29 -26.11 -7.30
CA ALA A 223 3.06 -27.00 -8.43
C ALA A 223 3.31 -26.31 -9.77
N LEU A 224 2.90 -25.04 -9.89
CA LEU A 224 3.12 -24.25 -11.12
C LEU A 224 4.59 -23.83 -11.29
N MET A 225 5.30 -23.53 -10.20
CA MET A 225 6.74 -23.29 -10.23
C MET A 225 7.52 -24.54 -10.66
N ALA A 226 7.17 -25.71 -10.10
CA ALA A 226 7.79 -27.00 -10.48
C ALA A 226 7.57 -27.36 -11.96
N GLN A 227 6.48 -26.88 -12.57
CA GLN A 227 6.20 -27.04 -14.01
C GLN A 227 6.95 -26.02 -14.89
N GLY A 228 7.74 -25.11 -14.31
CA GLY A 228 8.44 -24.05 -15.05
C GLY A 228 7.52 -22.95 -15.59
N ARG A 229 6.31 -22.85 -15.06
CA ARG A 229 5.30 -21.88 -15.54
C ARG A 229 5.49 -20.48 -14.99
N VAL A 230 6.36 -20.26 -13.99
CA VAL A 230 6.60 -18.96 -13.35
C VAL A 230 8.02 -18.50 -13.64
N GLN A 231 8.19 -17.31 -14.22
CA GLN A 231 9.49 -16.74 -14.54
C GLN A 231 9.96 -15.69 -13.52
N ALA A 232 9.04 -15.08 -12.80
CA ALA A 232 9.35 -14.13 -11.71
C ALA A 232 8.21 -14.10 -10.70
N VAL A 233 8.52 -13.75 -9.46
CA VAL A 233 7.53 -13.38 -8.43
C VAL A 233 7.73 -11.92 -8.08
N ILE A 234 6.64 -11.15 -8.01
CA ILE A 234 6.67 -9.77 -7.56
C ILE A 234 5.54 -9.50 -6.57
N VAL A 235 5.87 -8.90 -5.44
CA VAL A 235 4.93 -8.59 -4.36
C VAL A 235 5.15 -7.17 -3.85
N GLY A 236 4.16 -6.62 -3.15
CA GLY A 236 4.31 -5.39 -2.40
C GLY A 236 5.01 -5.58 -1.05
N ALA A 237 4.98 -4.55 -0.23
CA ALA A 237 5.38 -4.61 1.17
C ALA A 237 4.47 -3.73 2.03
N ASP A 238 4.19 -4.21 3.25
CA ASP A 238 3.54 -3.38 4.29
C ASP A 238 4.58 -2.65 5.15
N ARG A 239 5.78 -3.26 5.34
CA ARG A 239 6.94 -2.65 5.99
C ARG A 239 8.22 -3.38 5.59
N ILE A 240 9.30 -2.64 5.40
CA ILE A 240 10.64 -3.18 5.13
C ILE A 240 11.58 -2.69 6.24
N ALA A 241 12.28 -3.60 6.90
CA ALA A 241 13.28 -3.25 7.91
C ALA A 241 14.60 -2.77 7.26
N ALA A 242 15.44 -2.11 8.05
CA ALA A 242 16.74 -1.56 7.59
C ALA A 242 17.69 -2.59 6.98
N ASN A 243 17.53 -3.89 7.32
CA ASN A 243 18.31 -4.98 6.72
C ASN A 243 17.68 -5.60 5.45
N GLY A 244 16.51 -5.08 5.02
CA GLY A 244 15.76 -5.57 3.85
C GLY A 244 14.77 -6.70 4.16
N ASP A 245 14.65 -7.18 5.40
CA ASP A 245 13.58 -8.10 5.77
C ASP A 245 12.23 -7.42 5.54
N THR A 246 11.32 -8.12 4.89
CA THR A 246 10.09 -7.52 4.39
C THR A 246 8.86 -8.17 4.99
N ALA A 247 8.06 -7.40 5.73
CA ALA A 247 6.70 -7.80 6.12
C ALA A 247 5.72 -7.52 4.98
N ASN A 248 4.95 -8.52 4.62
CA ASN A 248 3.86 -8.41 3.64
C ASN A 248 2.74 -9.38 4.00
N LYS A 249 1.65 -9.35 3.25
CA LYS A 249 0.48 -10.20 3.47
C LYS A 249 0.88 -11.65 3.72
N ILE A 250 0.25 -12.26 4.75
CA ILE A 250 0.47 -13.68 5.11
C ILE A 250 0.48 -14.56 3.88
N GLY A 251 1.46 -15.47 3.79
CA GLY A 251 1.74 -16.35 2.64
C GLY A 251 2.97 -15.91 1.84
N THR A 252 3.38 -14.65 1.92
CA THR A 252 4.51 -14.10 1.17
C THR A 252 5.83 -14.81 1.50
N TYR A 253 6.09 -15.10 2.78
CA TYR A 253 7.29 -15.81 3.18
C TYR A 253 7.34 -17.23 2.58
N GLY A 254 6.25 -17.98 2.67
CA GLY A 254 6.16 -19.30 2.05
C GLY A 254 6.42 -19.25 0.55
N LEU A 255 5.85 -18.27 -0.14
CA LEU A 255 6.05 -18.05 -1.57
C LEU A 255 7.51 -17.74 -1.92
N SER A 256 8.21 -16.95 -1.08
CA SER A 256 9.62 -16.61 -1.28
C SER A 256 10.54 -17.84 -1.17
N ILE A 257 10.24 -18.78 -0.25
CA ILE A 257 10.93 -20.05 -0.12
C ILE A 257 10.73 -20.91 -1.37
N LEU A 258 9.48 -21.01 -1.84
CA LEU A 258 9.15 -21.75 -3.07
C LEU A 258 9.89 -21.17 -4.29
N ALA A 259 9.88 -19.84 -4.45
CA ALA A 259 10.61 -19.18 -5.52
C ALA A 259 12.10 -19.50 -5.47
N LYS A 260 12.71 -19.45 -4.28
CA LYS A 260 14.13 -19.77 -4.08
C LYS A 260 14.46 -21.23 -4.43
N GLU A 261 13.62 -22.18 -4.03
CA GLU A 261 13.79 -23.61 -4.32
C GLU A 261 13.79 -23.87 -5.84
N HIS A 262 12.93 -23.15 -6.57
CA HIS A 262 12.79 -23.29 -8.02
C HIS A 262 13.70 -22.33 -8.82
N GLY A 263 14.59 -21.58 -8.18
CA GLY A 263 15.52 -20.67 -8.86
C GLY A 263 14.82 -19.47 -9.52
N ILE A 264 13.61 -19.12 -9.06
CA ILE A 264 12.80 -18.03 -9.59
C ILE A 264 13.14 -16.75 -8.82
N PRO A 265 13.44 -15.61 -9.49
CA PRO A 265 13.69 -14.35 -8.81
C PRO A 265 12.43 -13.85 -8.09
N PHE A 266 12.61 -13.42 -6.84
CA PHE A 266 11.58 -12.87 -5.98
C PHE A 266 11.85 -11.39 -5.74
N TYR A 267 10.94 -10.53 -6.18
CA TYR A 267 11.05 -9.08 -6.12
C TYR A 267 10.03 -8.49 -5.14
N VAL A 268 10.47 -7.46 -4.41
CA VAL A 268 9.60 -6.63 -3.57
C VAL A 268 9.52 -5.24 -4.19
N ALA A 269 8.32 -4.71 -4.36
CA ALA A 269 8.08 -3.39 -4.96
C ALA A 269 7.26 -2.51 -4.00
N ALA A 270 7.88 -1.48 -3.45
CA ALA A 270 7.25 -0.56 -2.51
C ALA A 270 7.94 0.80 -2.54
N PRO A 271 7.24 1.91 -2.26
CA PRO A 271 7.86 3.23 -2.11
C PRO A 271 8.93 3.22 -1.01
N PHE A 272 9.92 4.09 -1.13
CA PHE A 272 11.03 4.16 -0.18
C PHE A 272 10.57 4.46 1.25
N ASN A 273 9.50 5.21 1.43
CA ASN A 273 8.91 5.50 2.74
C ASN A 273 8.26 4.28 3.43
N THR A 274 8.17 3.14 2.74
CA THR A 274 7.79 1.84 3.35
C THR A 274 8.97 1.21 4.09
N ILE A 275 10.21 1.69 3.84
CA ILE A 275 11.40 1.24 4.54
C ILE A 275 11.50 1.97 5.89
N ASP A 276 11.42 1.20 6.95
CA ASP A 276 11.55 1.66 8.34
C ASP A 276 13.01 1.51 8.77
N LEU A 277 13.75 2.62 8.72
CA LEU A 277 15.17 2.66 9.07
C LEU A 277 15.44 2.46 10.56
N GLU A 278 14.44 2.71 11.42
CA GLU A 278 14.54 2.52 12.88
C GLU A 278 14.36 1.05 13.28
N THR A 279 13.69 0.27 12.44
CA THR A 279 13.54 -1.19 12.67
C THR A 279 14.71 -1.91 12.05
N ALA A 280 15.66 -2.38 12.86
CA ALA A 280 16.91 -2.97 12.39
C ALA A 280 16.71 -4.26 11.57
N THR A 281 15.79 -5.14 12.00
CA THR A 281 15.49 -6.44 11.36
C THR A 281 14.01 -6.75 11.38
N GLY A 282 13.58 -7.71 10.57
CA GLY A 282 12.20 -8.15 10.51
C GLY A 282 11.61 -8.65 11.83
N ALA A 283 12.46 -9.12 12.77
CA ALA A 283 12.01 -9.51 14.10
C ALA A 283 11.43 -8.36 14.93
N GLY A 284 11.78 -7.11 14.60
CA GLY A 284 11.24 -5.91 15.23
C GLY A 284 9.89 -5.45 14.67
N ILE A 285 9.42 -6.05 13.58
CA ILE A 285 8.15 -5.65 12.96
C ILE A 285 6.97 -6.26 13.70
N PRO A 286 6.03 -5.46 14.26
CA PRO A 286 4.85 -5.98 14.91
C PRO A 286 3.89 -6.61 13.89
N ILE A 287 3.40 -7.81 14.19
CA ILE A 287 2.43 -8.53 13.35
C ILE A 287 1.03 -8.40 13.93
N GLU A 288 0.13 -7.80 13.18
CA GLU A 288 -1.28 -7.63 13.53
C GLU A 288 -2.00 -8.99 13.52
N GLN A 289 -2.76 -9.27 14.59
CA GLN A 289 -3.74 -10.36 14.60
C GLN A 289 -5.10 -9.80 14.20
N ARG A 290 -5.75 -10.45 13.24
CA ARG A 290 -7.02 -9.99 12.67
C ARG A 290 -8.21 -10.79 13.15
N ASP A 291 -9.42 -10.31 12.82
CA ASP A 291 -10.67 -10.96 13.19
C ASP A 291 -10.66 -12.43 12.73
N PRO A 292 -10.84 -13.40 13.65
CA PRO A 292 -10.95 -14.83 13.31
C PRO A 292 -12.03 -15.13 12.28
N ARG A 293 -13.05 -14.28 12.15
CA ARG A 293 -14.13 -14.47 11.17
C ARG A 293 -13.63 -14.42 9.73
N GLU A 294 -12.53 -13.75 9.44
CA GLU A 294 -11.92 -13.78 8.10
C GLU A 294 -11.49 -15.20 7.70
N VAL A 295 -11.06 -16.01 8.67
CA VAL A 295 -10.66 -17.41 8.45
C VAL A 295 -11.87 -18.34 8.49
N THR A 296 -12.77 -18.14 9.45
CA THR A 296 -13.86 -19.07 9.73
C THR A 296 -15.05 -18.94 8.79
N HIS A 297 -15.17 -17.81 8.07
CA HIS A 297 -16.31 -17.56 7.18
C HIS A 297 -15.83 -17.26 5.76
N SER A 298 -16.63 -17.66 4.79
CA SER A 298 -16.48 -17.29 3.39
C SER A 298 -17.85 -16.87 2.85
N ASN A 299 -17.94 -15.66 2.26
CA ASN A 299 -19.19 -15.10 1.76
C ASN A 299 -20.34 -15.15 2.79
N GLY A 300 -20.04 -14.85 4.05
CA GLY A 300 -20.99 -14.88 5.15
C GLY A 300 -21.37 -16.27 5.68
N LYS A 301 -20.84 -17.34 5.07
CA LYS A 301 -21.07 -18.73 5.53
C LYS A 301 -19.92 -19.21 6.40
N GLN A 302 -20.23 -19.81 7.54
CA GLN A 302 -19.25 -20.47 8.39
C GLN A 302 -18.71 -21.72 7.71
N MET A 303 -17.38 -21.88 7.75
CA MET A 303 -16.64 -22.97 7.10
C MET A 303 -15.94 -23.90 8.10
N THR A 304 -15.90 -23.51 9.37
CA THR A 304 -15.22 -24.27 10.44
C THR A 304 -16.22 -24.67 11.52
N PRO A 305 -15.93 -25.73 12.30
CA PRO A 305 -16.74 -26.07 13.48
C PRO A 305 -16.70 -24.94 14.52
N ASP A 306 -17.76 -24.82 15.32
CA ASP A 306 -17.80 -23.91 16.46
C ASP A 306 -16.72 -24.29 17.50
N GLY A 307 -16.07 -23.28 18.06
CA GLY A 307 -15.08 -23.46 19.13
C GLY A 307 -13.71 -23.94 18.67
N VAL A 308 -13.46 -24.11 17.37
CA VAL A 308 -12.11 -24.41 16.87
C VAL A 308 -11.17 -23.21 17.08
N GLY A 309 -9.92 -23.46 17.51
CA GLY A 309 -8.91 -22.42 17.63
C GLY A 309 -8.53 -21.83 16.26
N ILE A 310 -8.31 -20.52 16.20
CA ILE A 310 -8.01 -19.80 14.97
C ILE A 310 -6.75 -18.96 15.16
N GLU A 311 -5.83 -19.08 14.20
CA GLU A 311 -4.69 -18.17 14.00
C GLU A 311 -4.97 -17.32 12.76
N ASN A 312 -4.85 -15.99 12.89
CA ASN A 312 -5.04 -15.07 11.77
C ASN A 312 -4.03 -13.91 11.79
N PRO A 313 -2.71 -14.19 11.70
CA PRO A 313 -1.73 -13.12 11.50
C PRO A 313 -1.95 -12.46 10.13
N ALA A 314 -1.96 -11.13 10.12
CA ALA A 314 -2.17 -10.37 8.87
C ALA A 314 -0.99 -10.50 7.90
N PHE A 315 0.24 -10.61 8.44
CA PHE A 315 1.50 -10.54 7.71
C PHE A 315 2.43 -11.66 8.14
N ASP A 316 3.37 -11.99 7.27
CA ASP A 316 4.59 -12.72 7.62
C ASP A 316 5.83 -11.92 7.19
N VAL A 317 6.99 -12.30 7.70
CA VAL A 317 8.25 -11.61 7.41
C VAL A 317 9.11 -12.49 6.50
N THR A 318 9.38 -11.99 5.31
CA THR A 318 10.32 -12.59 4.35
C THR A 318 11.73 -12.13 4.67
N PRO A 319 12.64 -13.04 5.06
CA PRO A 319 14.05 -12.69 5.24
C PRO A 319 14.69 -12.17 3.94
N ALA A 320 15.52 -11.14 4.05
CA ALA A 320 16.19 -10.46 2.94
C ALA A 320 16.96 -11.40 2.00
N LYS A 321 17.48 -12.55 2.52
CA LYS A 321 18.20 -13.56 1.74
C LYS A 321 17.35 -14.24 0.64
N TYR A 322 16.03 -14.13 0.70
CA TYR A 322 15.11 -14.66 -0.33
C TYR A 322 14.74 -13.62 -1.39
N ILE A 323 15.08 -12.34 -1.16
CA ILE A 323 14.71 -11.23 -2.02
C ILE A 323 15.84 -10.94 -3.01
N ALA A 324 15.54 -10.99 -4.30
CA ALA A 324 16.51 -10.71 -5.37
C ALA A 324 16.76 -9.21 -5.55
N ALA A 325 15.71 -8.39 -5.39
CA ALA A 325 15.79 -6.94 -5.37
C ALA A 325 14.57 -6.31 -4.68
N ILE A 326 14.78 -5.12 -4.09
CA ILE A 326 13.72 -4.22 -3.64
C ILE A 326 13.67 -3.06 -4.62
N ILE A 327 12.49 -2.79 -5.16
CA ILE A 327 12.24 -1.79 -6.19
C ILE A 327 11.50 -0.63 -5.55
N THR A 328 12.07 0.56 -5.66
CA THR A 328 11.50 1.81 -5.14
C THR A 328 11.41 2.86 -6.25
N GLU A 329 10.75 3.98 -5.99
CA GLU A 329 10.75 5.14 -6.89
C GLU A 329 12.13 5.81 -7.02
N ARG A 330 13.06 5.48 -6.11
CA ARG A 330 14.44 6.00 -6.11
C ARG A 330 15.41 5.09 -6.88
N GLY A 331 14.97 3.89 -7.25
CA GLY A 331 15.79 2.91 -7.95
C GLY A 331 15.67 1.51 -7.38
N VAL A 332 16.54 0.63 -7.85
CA VAL A 332 16.56 -0.80 -7.49
C VAL A 332 17.65 -1.06 -6.45
N LEU A 333 17.25 -1.51 -5.28
CA LEU A 333 18.13 -1.95 -4.21
C LEU A 333 18.47 -3.45 -4.38
N ARG A 334 19.73 -3.80 -4.15
CA ARG A 334 20.23 -5.17 -4.19
C ARG A 334 21.01 -5.48 -2.93
N ALA A 335 21.17 -6.77 -2.63
CA ALA A 335 22.00 -7.21 -1.51
C ALA A 335 23.47 -6.77 -1.67
N PRO A 336 24.15 -6.39 -0.57
CA PRO A 336 23.67 -6.37 0.82
C PRO A 336 22.70 -5.22 1.08
N PHE A 337 21.46 -5.53 1.48
CA PHE A 337 20.40 -4.53 1.57
C PHE A 337 20.68 -3.46 2.64
N THR A 338 21.27 -3.80 3.77
CA THR A 338 21.63 -2.82 4.81
C THR A 338 22.50 -1.68 4.26
N GLU A 339 23.43 -2.01 3.35
CA GLU A 339 24.31 -1.01 2.74
C GLU A 339 23.58 -0.23 1.65
N SER A 340 22.89 -0.91 0.74
CA SER A 340 22.19 -0.25 -0.37
C SER A 340 21.05 0.66 0.10
N ILE A 341 20.29 0.25 1.14
CA ILE A 341 19.24 1.07 1.76
C ILE A 341 19.85 2.31 2.40
N ARG A 342 20.91 2.16 3.21
CA ARG A 342 21.58 3.28 3.87
C ARG A 342 22.15 4.28 2.85
N THR A 343 22.77 3.78 1.78
CA THR A 343 23.34 4.64 0.72
C THR A 343 22.24 5.44 0.01
N MET A 344 21.11 4.79 -0.30
CA MET A 344 19.98 5.47 -0.94
C MET A 344 19.33 6.51 -0.02
N ALA A 345 19.19 6.24 1.28
CA ALA A 345 18.70 7.21 2.26
C ALA A 345 19.61 8.45 2.35
N ALA A 346 20.92 8.25 2.48
CA ALA A 346 21.89 9.34 2.59
C ALA A 346 21.96 10.25 1.35
N SER A 347 21.72 9.71 0.15
CA SER A 347 21.74 10.50 -1.09
C SER A 347 20.59 11.52 -1.14
N GLU A 348 19.47 11.27 -0.50
CA GLU A 348 18.36 12.22 -0.44
C GLU A 348 18.60 13.33 0.59
N GLU A 349 19.16 13.01 1.76
CA GLU A 349 19.51 14.00 2.75
C GLU A 349 20.50 15.04 2.17
N LEU A 350 21.45 14.58 1.35
CA LEU A 350 22.37 15.46 0.65
C LEU A 350 21.68 16.31 -0.44
N ALA A 351 20.74 15.75 -1.18
CA ALA A 351 19.97 16.46 -2.19
C ALA A 351 19.02 17.50 -1.56
N ALA A 352 18.36 17.17 -0.46
CA ALA A 352 17.50 18.08 0.30
C ALA A 352 18.29 19.22 0.99
N ALA A 353 19.51 18.97 1.42
CA ALA A 353 20.38 20.00 2.02
C ALA A 353 20.99 20.96 0.98
N ALA A 354 20.97 20.62 -0.31
CA ALA A 354 21.50 21.41 -1.41
C ALA A 354 20.44 22.26 -2.15
N SER A 355 19.15 22.06 -1.85
CA SER A 355 18.00 22.79 -2.39
C SER A 355 17.49 23.86 -1.40
#